data_def18fe4653bb6e462e2fbf7e4f5ed63
#
_entry.id   def18fe4653bb6e462e2fbf7e4f5ed63
#
_cell.length_a   1.000
_cell.length_b   1.000
_cell.length_c   1.000
_cell.angle_alpha   90.00
_cell.angle_beta   90.00
_cell.angle_gamma   90.00
#
_symmetry.space_group_name_H-M   'P 1'
#
loop_
_entity.id
_entity.type
_entity.pdbx_description
1 polymer ?
#
loop_
_entity_poly.entity_id
_entity_poly.type
_entity_poly.pdbx_seq_one_letter_code
_entity_poly.pdbx_strand_id
1 'polypeptide(L)'
;MKLSILICSLEKRKEQLAELLAEINLQITSCDASAIVEVIIEVDNKQITTGAKRNNLLNKAFGKYICFIDDDDHIYPNYIKLILEAIESDADCISTTGIYTVDNGRKVRWKLSKDYQDENKYSEEFNQIVYFRRANHLTPVKRELALQAMFPDQSNAEDKEYSFRLNPFLKTEVEIKELVYHYDYRSYDKEYH
;
A
#
# COMPACT_ATOMS: atom_id res chain seq x y z
N MET A 1 14.78 9.04 8.72
CA MET A 1 13.86 7.93 8.43
C MET A 1 13.86 7.67 6.93
N LYS A 2 14.01 6.41 6.47
CA LYS A 2 13.96 6.07 5.04
C LYS A 2 12.53 5.77 4.58
N LEU A 3 11.79 5.00 5.39
CA LEU A 3 10.44 4.53 5.06
C LEU A 3 9.47 4.79 6.20
N SER A 4 8.27 5.30 5.89
CA SER A 4 7.12 5.34 6.80
C SER A 4 6.05 4.39 6.27
N ILE A 5 5.65 3.42 7.08
CA ILE A 5 4.51 2.54 6.84
C ILE A 5 3.31 3.17 7.53
N LEU A 6 2.24 3.43 6.77
CA LEU A 6 1.07 4.18 7.21
C LEU A 6 -0.16 3.26 7.22
N ILE A 7 -0.84 3.16 8.36
CA ILE A 7 -1.96 2.23 8.54
C ILE A 7 -3.18 2.99 9.06
N CYS A 8 -4.27 2.95 8.28
CA CYS A 8 -5.59 3.36 8.74
C CYS A 8 -6.29 2.15 9.35
N SER A 9 -6.88 2.32 10.52
CA SER A 9 -7.63 1.23 11.16
C SER A 9 -8.92 1.73 11.81
N LEU A 10 -9.75 0.78 12.21
CA LEU A 10 -10.96 0.99 13.00
C LEU A 10 -10.82 0.29 14.35
N GLU A 11 -11.41 0.84 15.42
CA GLU A 11 -11.36 0.22 16.75
C GLU A 11 -11.84 -1.23 16.78
N LYS A 12 -12.81 -1.58 15.94
CA LYS A 12 -13.34 -2.94 15.82
C LYS A 12 -12.41 -3.94 15.10
N ARG A 13 -11.34 -3.47 14.44
CA ARG A 13 -10.36 -4.27 13.70
C ARG A 13 -9.05 -4.48 14.48
N LYS A 14 -9.10 -4.40 15.80
CA LYS A 14 -7.93 -4.52 16.69
C LYS A 14 -7.14 -5.82 16.48
N GLU A 15 -7.84 -6.92 16.23
CA GLU A 15 -7.22 -8.23 16.03
C GLU A 15 -6.45 -8.28 14.71
N GLN A 16 -7.07 -7.86 13.60
CA GLN A 16 -6.42 -7.78 12.28
C GLN A 16 -5.21 -6.85 12.33
N LEU A 17 -5.38 -5.67 12.93
CA LEU A 17 -4.28 -4.73 13.11
C LEU A 17 -3.13 -5.34 13.93
N ALA A 18 -3.43 -6.07 15.01
CA ALA A 18 -2.40 -6.70 15.84
C ALA A 18 -1.61 -7.78 15.07
N GLU A 19 -2.29 -8.58 14.25
CA GLU A 19 -1.65 -9.59 13.39
C GLU A 19 -0.73 -8.93 12.35
N LEU A 20 -1.22 -7.90 11.66
CA LEU A 20 -0.41 -7.14 10.68
C LEU A 20 0.81 -6.50 11.34
N LEU A 21 0.65 -5.87 12.51
CA LEU A 21 1.75 -5.24 13.25
C LEU A 21 2.80 -6.25 13.73
N ALA A 22 2.39 -7.45 14.12
CA ALA A 22 3.30 -8.52 14.51
C ALA A 22 4.19 -8.91 13.31
N GLU A 23 3.61 -9.07 12.12
CA GLU A 23 4.35 -9.38 10.89
C GLU A 23 5.29 -8.23 10.48
N ILE A 24 4.81 -6.99 10.50
CA ILE A 24 5.63 -5.81 10.19
C ILE A 24 6.84 -5.73 11.14
N ASN A 25 6.62 -5.87 12.46
CA ASN A 25 7.69 -5.81 13.45
C ASN A 25 8.70 -6.94 13.31
N LEU A 26 8.24 -8.16 12.98
CA LEU A 26 9.11 -9.29 12.66
C LEU A 26 10.03 -8.95 11.48
N GLN A 27 9.49 -8.42 10.40
CA GLN A 27 10.27 -8.05 9.21
C GLN A 27 11.24 -6.90 9.49
N ILE A 28 10.81 -5.84 10.20
CA ILE A 28 11.69 -4.73 10.61
C ILE A 28 12.88 -5.25 11.41
N THR A 29 12.63 -6.14 12.37
CA THR A 29 13.67 -6.74 13.21
C THR A 29 14.60 -7.62 12.39
N SER A 30 14.05 -8.44 11.50
CA SER A 30 14.83 -9.35 10.64
C SER A 30 15.76 -8.62 9.67
N CYS A 31 15.43 -7.37 9.31
CA CYS A 31 16.23 -6.52 8.43
C CYS A 31 17.15 -5.56 9.19
N ASP A 32 17.16 -5.57 10.52
CA ASP A 32 17.85 -4.57 11.36
C ASP A 32 17.47 -3.12 11.00
N ALA A 33 16.18 -2.91 10.68
CA ALA A 33 15.69 -1.67 10.08
C ALA A 33 15.00 -0.71 11.07
N SER A 34 15.03 -1.00 12.38
CA SER A 34 14.31 -0.21 13.41
C SER A 34 14.72 1.27 13.47
N ALA A 35 15.95 1.59 13.04
CA ALA A 35 16.43 2.98 13.00
C ALA A 35 15.99 3.76 11.76
N ILE A 36 15.48 3.08 10.71
CA ILE A 36 15.22 3.67 9.40
C ILE A 36 13.78 3.48 8.90
N VAL A 37 13.00 2.63 9.58
CA VAL A 37 11.56 2.39 9.29
C VAL A 37 10.74 2.83 10.48
N GLU A 38 9.67 3.56 10.23
CA GLU A 38 8.64 3.87 11.22
C GLU A 38 7.28 3.33 10.77
N VAL A 39 6.44 3.01 11.75
CA VAL A 39 5.05 2.63 11.52
C VAL A 39 4.16 3.65 12.23
N ILE A 40 3.26 4.26 11.48
CA ILE A 40 2.33 5.26 12.00
C ILE A 40 0.91 4.77 11.77
N ILE A 41 0.11 4.75 12.85
CA ILE A 41 -1.23 4.19 12.83
C ILE A 41 -2.22 5.27 13.25
N GLU A 42 -3.36 5.32 12.59
CA GLU A 42 -4.49 6.14 13.02
C GLU A 42 -5.74 5.27 13.12
N VAL A 43 -6.27 5.16 14.33
CA VAL A 43 -7.45 4.34 14.67
C VAL A 43 -8.60 5.25 15.03
N ASP A 44 -9.79 4.99 14.50
CA ASP A 44 -11.01 5.70 14.87
C ASP A 44 -12.25 4.79 14.73
N ASN A 45 -13.42 5.35 14.97
CA ASN A 45 -14.72 4.72 14.77
C ASN A 45 -15.52 5.40 13.65
N LYS A 46 -14.88 5.66 12.49
CA LYS A 46 -15.47 6.37 11.35
C LYS A 46 -15.85 7.84 11.65
N GLN A 47 -15.14 8.52 12.57
CA GLN A 47 -15.36 9.95 12.85
C GLN A 47 -14.86 10.85 11.72
N ILE A 48 -13.83 10.39 11.00
CA ILE A 48 -13.29 11.08 9.82
C ILE A 48 -13.27 10.14 8.62
N THR A 49 -13.20 10.70 7.44
CA THR A 49 -13.12 9.92 6.19
C THR A 49 -11.79 9.16 6.09
N THR A 50 -11.76 8.09 5.30
CA THR A 50 -10.51 7.35 5.02
C THR A 50 -9.47 8.25 4.38
N GLY A 51 -9.87 9.11 3.43
CA GLY A 51 -8.96 10.07 2.80
C GLY A 51 -8.37 11.09 3.77
N ALA A 52 -9.19 11.64 4.67
CA ALA A 52 -8.71 12.54 5.73
C ALA A 52 -7.73 11.83 6.67
N LYS A 53 -8.03 10.57 7.05
CA LYS A 53 -7.15 9.75 7.89
C LYS A 53 -5.80 9.49 7.20
N ARG A 54 -5.81 9.11 5.91
CA ARG A 54 -4.59 8.93 5.11
C ARG A 54 -3.77 10.22 5.05
N ASN A 55 -4.40 11.37 4.88
CA ASN A 55 -3.73 12.68 4.88
C ASN A 55 -3.11 13.01 6.24
N ASN A 56 -3.79 12.71 7.34
CA ASN A 56 -3.25 12.89 8.69
C ASN A 56 -1.97 12.07 8.89
N LEU A 57 -1.99 10.79 8.47
CA LEU A 57 -0.84 9.91 8.54
C LEU A 57 0.32 10.41 7.67
N LEU A 58 0.03 10.82 6.43
CA LEU A 58 1.02 11.37 5.51
C LEU A 58 1.72 12.62 6.06
N ASN A 59 0.96 13.51 6.75
CA ASN A 59 1.51 14.69 7.38
C ASN A 59 2.39 14.37 8.61
N LYS A 60 2.10 13.28 9.33
CA LYS A 60 2.88 12.80 10.49
C LYS A 60 4.15 12.03 10.09
N ALA A 61 4.25 11.55 8.86
CA ALA A 61 5.36 10.72 8.38
C ALA A 61 6.67 11.52 8.28
N PHE A 62 7.79 10.88 8.58
CA PHE A 62 9.15 11.43 8.47
C PHE A 62 10.02 10.69 7.45
N GLY A 63 9.55 9.55 6.93
CA GLY A 63 10.25 8.77 5.91
C GLY A 63 10.43 9.55 4.61
N LYS A 64 11.55 9.35 3.94
CA LYS A 64 11.74 9.82 2.57
C LYS A 64 10.73 9.19 1.62
N TYR A 65 10.40 7.92 1.87
CA TYR A 65 9.34 7.18 1.20
C TYR A 65 8.20 6.86 2.16
N ILE A 66 7.00 6.75 1.63
CA ILE A 66 5.81 6.28 2.33
C ILE A 66 5.17 5.13 1.56
N CYS A 67 4.50 4.24 2.27
CA CYS A 67 3.52 3.32 1.71
C CYS A 67 2.39 3.12 2.71
N PHE A 68 1.18 2.86 2.20
CA PHE A 68 0.08 2.44 3.04
C PHE A 68 -0.04 0.91 3.02
N ILE A 69 -0.49 0.34 4.12
CA ILE A 69 -0.93 -1.05 4.23
C ILE A 69 -2.32 -0.99 4.88
N ASP A 70 -3.31 -1.64 4.27
CA ASP A 70 -4.64 -1.73 4.85
C ASP A 70 -4.64 -2.78 5.98
N ASP A 71 -5.36 -2.50 7.08
CA ASP A 71 -5.28 -3.24 8.34
C ASP A 71 -5.86 -4.67 8.28
N ASP A 72 -6.55 -5.00 7.20
CA ASP A 72 -7.17 -6.30 6.92
C ASP A 72 -6.48 -7.07 5.78
N ASP A 73 -5.34 -6.56 5.29
CA ASP A 73 -4.52 -7.18 4.25
C ASP A 73 -3.30 -7.91 4.81
N HIS A 74 -2.58 -8.62 3.94
CA HIS A 74 -1.39 -9.37 4.30
C HIS A 74 -0.18 -8.94 3.48
N ILE A 75 1.00 -8.93 4.08
CA ILE A 75 2.29 -8.72 3.42
C ILE A 75 3.08 -10.03 3.33
N TYR A 76 3.85 -10.20 2.26
CA TYR A 76 4.74 -11.36 2.13
C TYR A 76 6.02 -11.18 2.98
N PRO A 77 6.70 -12.27 3.38
CA PRO A 77 7.80 -12.23 4.36
C PRO A 77 8.99 -11.34 4.02
N ASN A 78 9.15 -10.95 2.75
CA ASN A 78 10.26 -10.10 2.30
C ASN A 78 9.81 -8.67 1.94
N TYR A 79 8.58 -8.28 2.28
CA TYR A 79 7.99 -7.00 1.89
C TYR A 79 8.88 -5.80 2.24
N ILE A 80 9.24 -5.67 3.53
CA ILE A 80 10.04 -4.54 4.00
C ILE A 80 11.45 -4.57 3.42
N LYS A 81 12.09 -5.74 3.38
CA LYS A 81 13.43 -5.90 2.80
C LYS A 81 13.48 -5.43 1.34
N LEU A 82 12.56 -5.92 0.51
CA LEU A 82 12.51 -5.59 -0.91
C LEU A 82 12.24 -4.09 -1.15
N ILE A 83 11.35 -3.48 -0.35
CA ILE A 83 11.12 -2.02 -0.44
C ILE A 83 12.37 -1.25 -0.04
N LEU A 84 13.07 -1.63 1.05
CA LEU A 84 14.30 -0.96 1.48
C LEU A 84 15.41 -1.07 0.44
N GLU A 85 15.53 -2.21 -0.23
CA GLU A 85 16.47 -2.38 -1.35
C GLU A 85 16.08 -1.51 -2.55
N ALA A 86 14.80 -1.48 -2.91
CA ALA A 86 14.31 -0.73 -4.06
C ALA A 86 14.43 0.80 -3.91
N ILE A 87 14.19 1.35 -2.71
CA ILE A 87 14.30 2.80 -2.46
C ILE A 87 15.73 3.34 -2.54
N GLU A 88 16.76 2.48 -2.52
CA GLU A 88 18.15 2.89 -2.75
C GLU A 88 18.39 3.41 -4.19
N SER A 89 17.51 3.05 -5.13
CA SER A 89 17.52 3.58 -6.50
C SER A 89 17.19 5.06 -6.60
N ASP A 90 16.59 5.62 -5.55
CA ASP A 90 16.03 6.98 -5.50
C ASP A 90 14.95 7.27 -6.58
N ALA A 91 14.28 6.23 -7.07
CA ALA A 91 13.15 6.39 -7.98
C ALA A 91 11.96 7.08 -7.28
N ASP A 92 11.07 7.72 -8.03
CA ASP A 92 9.90 8.43 -7.48
C ASP A 92 8.91 7.48 -6.84
N CYS A 93 8.76 6.28 -7.42
CA CYS A 93 7.92 5.22 -6.89
C CYS A 93 8.50 3.82 -7.15
N ILE A 94 7.96 2.84 -6.41
CA ILE A 94 8.34 1.44 -6.52
C ILE A 94 7.13 0.66 -7.04
N SER A 95 7.24 0.14 -8.25
CA SER A 95 6.25 -0.77 -8.83
C SER A 95 6.20 -2.08 -8.05
N THR A 96 5.01 -2.53 -7.72
CA THR A 96 4.79 -3.72 -6.90
C THR A 96 3.79 -4.67 -7.54
N THR A 97 3.83 -5.93 -7.13
CA THR A 97 2.88 -6.95 -7.54
C THR A 97 2.35 -7.73 -6.34
N GLY A 98 1.11 -8.13 -6.43
CA GLY A 98 0.46 -8.89 -5.37
C GLY A 98 -0.61 -9.84 -5.88
N ILE A 99 -1.32 -10.42 -4.94
CA ILE A 99 -2.46 -11.29 -5.17
C ILE A 99 -3.73 -10.60 -4.67
N TYR A 100 -4.80 -10.75 -5.41
CA TYR A 100 -6.16 -10.43 -5.01
C TYR A 100 -6.96 -11.72 -4.87
N THR A 101 -7.70 -11.85 -3.78
CA THR A 101 -8.68 -12.91 -3.57
C THR A 101 -10.02 -12.31 -3.16
N VAL A 102 -11.10 -13.07 -3.36
CA VAL A 102 -12.41 -12.80 -2.80
C VAL A 102 -12.75 -13.99 -1.91
N ASP A 103 -12.94 -13.73 -0.60
CA ASP A 103 -13.30 -14.76 0.39
C ASP A 103 -12.32 -15.98 0.34
N ASN A 104 -11.03 -15.73 0.25
CA ASN A 104 -9.98 -16.74 0.08
C ASN A 104 -10.16 -17.64 -1.17
N GLY A 105 -10.90 -17.16 -2.17
CA GLY A 105 -11.18 -17.89 -3.40
C GLY A 105 -10.05 -17.85 -4.42
N ARG A 106 -10.41 -17.75 -5.71
CA ARG A 106 -9.45 -17.74 -6.80
C ARG A 106 -8.44 -16.59 -6.66
N LYS A 107 -7.16 -16.92 -6.73
CA LYS A 107 -6.07 -15.93 -6.73
C LYS A 107 -5.94 -15.25 -8.10
N VAL A 108 -6.04 -13.93 -8.13
CA VAL A 108 -5.79 -13.10 -9.30
C VAL A 108 -4.58 -12.21 -9.03
N ARG A 109 -3.62 -12.21 -9.92
CA ARG A 109 -2.44 -11.34 -9.79
C ARG A 109 -2.82 -9.91 -10.13
N TRP A 110 -2.23 -8.95 -9.41
CA TRP A 110 -2.25 -7.54 -9.76
C TRP A 110 -0.83 -6.96 -9.81
N LYS A 111 -0.69 -5.89 -10.57
CA LYS A 111 0.56 -5.10 -10.68
C LYS A 111 0.21 -3.62 -10.61
N LEU A 112 1.00 -2.86 -9.85
CA LEU A 112 0.94 -1.41 -9.75
C LEU A 112 2.13 -0.79 -10.46
N SER A 113 1.90 0.25 -11.26
CA SER A 113 2.97 1.01 -11.93
C SER A 113 2.47 2.39 -12.33
N LYS A 114 3.39 3.36 -12.36
CA LYS A 114 3.11 4.69 -12.91
C LYS A 114 2.73 4.66 -14.39
N ASP A 115 3.17 3.64 -15.12
CA ASP A 115 2.98 3.51 -16.57
C ASP A 115 1.70 2.73 -16.96
N TYR A 116 0.98 2.16 -15.97
CA TYR A 116 -0.23 1.42 -16.25
C TYR A 116 -1.48 2.31 -16.30
N GLN A 117 -2.45 1.87 -17.09
CA GLN A 117 -3.84 2.26 -16.97
C GLN A 117 -4.59 1.20 -16.15
N ASP A 118 -5.76 1.57 -15.59
CA ASP A 118 -6.58 0.63 -14.83
C ASP A 118 -7.28 -0.32 -15.80
N GLU A 119 -6.70 -1.49 -16.04
CA GLU A 119 -7.20 -2.51 -16.95
C GLU A 119 -7.05 -3.93 -16.41
N ASN A 120 -7.89 -4.83 -16.88
CA ASN A 120 -7.75 -6.27 -16.64
C ASN A 120 -7.39 -6.93 -17.96
N LYS A 121 -6.20 -7.50 -18.05
CA LYS A 121 -5.65 -8.02 -19.30
C LYS A 121 -5.05 -9.40 -19.10
N TYR A 122 -5.23 -10.27 -20.09
CA TYR A 122 -4.54 -11.56 -20.10
C TYR A 122 -3.02 -11.34 -20.23
N SER A 123 -2.28 -12.00 -19.36
CA SER A 123 -0.81 -12.02 -19.37
C SER A 123 -0.31 -13.41 -19.73
N GLU A 124 0.48 -13.51 -20.79
CA GLU A 124 1.13 -14.76 -21.17
C GLU A 124 2.16 -15.21 -20.12
N GLU A 125 2.87 -14.24 -19.50
CA GLU A 125 3.85 -14.51 -18.45
C GLU A 125 3.25 -15.29 -17.27
N PHE A 126 2.01 -14.94 -16.87
CA PHE A 126 1.34 -15.55 -15.72
C PHE A 126 0.24 -16.54 -16.12
N ASN A 127 -0.04 -16.71 -17.41
CA ASN A 127 -1.11 -17.53 -17.96
C ASN A 127 -2.47 -17.29 -17.28
N GLN A 128 -2.81 -16.02 -17.02
CA GLN A 128 -4.06 -15.60 -16.38
C GLN A 128 -4.39 -14.14 -16.68
N ILE A 129 -5.62 -13.72 -16.32
CA ILE A 129 -5.96 -12.30 -16.26
C ILE A 129 -5.18 -11.67 -15.10
N VAL A 130 -4.51 -10.55 -15.38
CA VAL A 130 -3.80 -9.72 -14.41
C VAL A 130 -4.50 -8.37 -14.32
N TYR A 131 -4.62 -7.84 -13.12
CA TYR A 131 -5.15 -6.50 -12.86
C TYR A 131 -4.00 -5.51 -12.88
N PHE A 132 -3.87 -4.76 -13.97
CA PHE A 132 -2.94 -3.65 -14.06
C PHE A 132 -3.61 -2.40 -13.51
N ARG A 133 -2.93 -1.69 -12.63
CA ARG A 133 -3.45 -0.48 -11.98
C ARG A 133 -2.37 0.59 -11.94
N ARG A 134 -2.79 1.85 -11.96
CA ARG A 134 -1.91 2.98 -11.66
C ARG A 134 -1.30 2.83 -10.27
N ALA A 135 -0.16 3.48 -10.09
CA ALA A 135 0.38 3.67 -8.75
C ALA A 135 -0.70 4.31 -7.85
N ASN A 136 -0.96 3.68 -6.71
CA ASN A 136 -1.97 4.09 -5.74
C ASN A 136 -1.39 4.10 -4.32
N HIS A 137 -2.24 4.08 -3.29
CA HIS A 137 -1.82 4.12 -1.89
C HIS A 137 -0.90 2.96 -1.47
N LEU A 138 -1.04 1.76 -2.07
CA LEU A 138 -0.17 0.60 -1.79
C LEU A 138 1.22 0.72 -2.43
N THR A 139 1.41 1.69 -3.33
CA THR A 139 2.69 1.91 -4.00
C THR A 139 3.63 2.68 -3.09
N PRO A 140 4.83 2.16 -2.75
CA PRO A 140 5.83 2.97 -2.08
C PRO A 140 6.25 4.13 -2.96
N VAL A 141 6.19 5.36 -2.44
CA VAL A 141 6.41 6.59 -3.20
C VAL A 141 7.17 7.62 -2.36
N LYS A 142 7.95 8.50 -3.00
CA LYS A 142 8.56 9.64 -2.31
C LYS A 142 7.48 10.47 -1.60
N ARG A 143 7.67 10.68 -0.29
CA ARG A 143 6.72 11.41 0.55
C ARG A 143 6.38 12.79 0.00
N GLU A 144 7.36 13.51 -0.55
CA GLU A 144 7.16 14.84 -1.13
C GLU A 144 6.17 14.86 -2.30
N LEU A 145 6.12 13.78 -3.10
CA LEU A 145 5.17 13.63 -4.22
C LEU A 145 3.77 13.25 -3.71
N ALA A 146 3.71 12.38 -2.71
CA ALA A 146 2.45 12.04 -2.04
C ALA A 146 1.78 13.26 -1.40
N LEU A 147 2.57 14.16 -0.78
CA LEU A 147 2.09 15.41 -0.19
C LEU A 147 1.57 16.41 -1.23
N GLN A 148 2.05 16.38 -2.47
CA GLN A 148 1.51 17.19 -3.55
C GLN A 148 0.18 16.63 -4.06
N ALA A 149 0.02 15.31 -4.07
CA ALA A 149 -1.19 14.65 -4.56
C ALA A 149 -2.35 14.74 -3.57
N MET A 150 -2.11 14.42 -2.31
CA MET A 150 -3.09 14.33 -1.22
C MET A 150 -4.35 13.52 -1.58
N PHE A 151 -4.95 12.88 -0.61
CA PHE A 151 -6.21 12.17 -0.80
C PHE A 151 -7.41 13.14 -0.79
N PRO A 152 -8.49 12.85 -1.54
CA PRO A 152 -9.74 13.59 -1.36
C PRO A 152 -10.34 13.26 0.01
N ASP A 153 -11.10 14.21 0.57
CA ASP A 153 -11.81 14.02 1.85
C ASP A 153 -13.08 13.19 1.64
N GLN A 154 -12.91 11.89 1.42
CA GLN A 154 -13.98 10.91 1.20
C GLN A 154 -13.52 9.52 1.66
N SER A 155 -14.48 8.59 1.89
CA SER A 155 -14.20 7.23 2.33
C SER A 155 -14.30 6.18 1.23
N ASN A 156 -14.86 6.53 0.06
CA ASN A 156 -15.00 5.61 -1.07
C ASN A 156 -14.28 6.15 -2.28
N ALA A 157 -13.51 5.29 -2.95
CA ALA A 157 -12.71 5.62 -4.13
C ALA A 157 -11.68 6.74 -3.91
N GLU A 158 -11.31 7.03 -2.67
CA GLU A 158 -10.26 7.99 -2.32
C GLU A 158 -8.89 7.56 -2.86
N ASP A 159 -8.63 6.26 -2.89
CA ASP A 159 -7.42 5.63 -3.42
C ASP A 159 -7.34 5.76 -4.94
N LYS A 160 -8.46 5.58 -5.64
CA LYS A 160 -8.56 5.78 -7.09
C LYS A 160 -8.32 7.24 -7.46
N GLU A 161 -9.00 8.17 -6.77
CA GLU A 161 -8.81 9.60 -7.01
C GLU A 161 -7.38 10.03 -6.68
N TYR A 162 -6.80 9.53 -5.57
CA TYR A 162 -5.41 9.75 -5.23
C TYR A 162 -4.46 9.26 -6.33
N SER A 163 -4.72 8.10 -6.93
CA SER A 163 -3.90 7.59 -8.03
C SER A 163 -3.87 8.53 -9.23
N PHE A 164 -4.99 9.14 -9.59
CA PHE A 164 -5.06 10.15 -10.66
C PHE A 164 -4.28 11.41 -10.33
N ARG A 165 -4.30 11.85 -9.07
CA ARG A 165 -3.56 13.03 -8.60
C ARG A 165 -2.07 12.77 -8.50
N LEU A 166 -1.67 11.56 -8.08
CA LEU A 166 -0.27 11.18 -7.84
C LEU A 166 0.49 10.95 -9.15
N ASN A 167 -0.10 10.20 -10.09
CA ASN A 167 0.60 9.72 -11.28
C ASN A 167 1.28 10.83 -12.12
N PRO A 168 0.72 12.04 -12.30
CA PRO A 168 1.39 13.12 -13.02
C PRO A 168 2.74 13.56 -12.44
N PHE A 169 2.97 13.33 -11.14
CA PHE A 169 4.22 13.68 -10.45
C PHE A 169 5.30 12.61 -10.60
N LEU A 170 4.92 11.36 -10.92
CA LEU A 170 5.85 10.22 -11.01
C LEU A 170 6.60 10.22 -12.34
N LYS A 171 7.92 10.32 -12.31
CA LYS A 171 8.80 10.32 -13.49
C LYS A 171 9.63 9.05 -13.59
N THR A 172 10.14 8.56 -12.46
CA THR A 172 11.04 7.42 -12.38
C THR A 172 10.41 6.31 -11.52
N GLU A 173 10.68 5.06 -11.90
CA GLU A 173 10.16 3.87 -11.24
C GLU A 173 11.21 2.77 -11.21
N VAL A 174 11.22 1.97 -10.14
CA VAL A 174 11.90 0.68 -10.07
C VAL A 174 10.88 -0.39 -9.72
N GLU A 175 11.03 -1.59 -10.30
CA GLU A 175 10.06 -2.69 -10.13
C GLU A 175 10.58 -3.73 -9.13
N ILE A 176 9.72 -4.12 -8.18
CA ILE A 176 9.84 -5.36 -7.41
C ILE A 176 9.03 -6.44 -8.13
N LYS A 177 9.71 -7.48 -8.62
CA LYS A 177 9.10 -8.57 -9.41
C LYS A 177 8.45 -9.65 -8.55
N GLU A 178 8.91 -9.77 -7.31
CA GLU A 178 8.40 -10.72 -6.32
C GLU A 178 7.01 -10.30 -5.84
N LEU A 179 6.23 -11.30 -5.42
CA LEU A 179 4.97 -11.04 -4.72
C LEU A 179 5.27 -10.42 -3.36
N VAL A 180 4.71 -9.23 -3.11
CA VAL A 180 4.91 -8.52 -1.85
C VAL A 180 3.64 -8.30 -1.04
N TYR A 181 2.46 -8.44 -1.64
CA TYR A 181 1.20 -8.07 -1.01
C TYR A 181 0.07 -9.02 -1.37
N HIS A 182 -0.86 -9.26 -0.43
CA HIS A 182 -2.07 -10.03 -0.65
C HIS A 182 -3.29 -9.23 -0.14
N TYR A 183 -4.07 -8.77 -1.08
CA TYR A 183 -5.36 -8.14 -0.85
C TYR A 183 -6.47 -9.20 -0.84
N ASP A 184 -7.04 -9.48 0.34
CA ASP A 184 -8.14 -10.44 0.50
C ASP A 184 -9.46 -9.70 0.73
N TYR A 185 -10.23 -9.49 -0.35
CA TYR A 185 -11.55 -8.89 -0.25
C TYR A 185 -12.54 -9.87 0.41
N ARG A 186 -13.07 -9.47 1.55
CA ARG A 186 -14.04 -10.24 2.33
C ARG A 186 -15.45 -9.73 2.08
N SER A 187 -16.25 -10.49 1.31
CA SER A 187 -17.59 -10.06 0.89
C SER A 187 -18.57 -9.94 2.07
N TYR A 188 -18.34 -10.70 3.15
CA TYR A 188 -19.14 -10.65 4.39
C TYR A 188 -18.81 -9.44 5.26
N ASP A 189 -17.70 -8.74 5.02
CA ASP A 189 -17.33 -7.52 5.74
C ASP A 189 -17.95 -6.25 5.11
N LYS A 190 -18.85 -6.39 4.12
CA LYS A 190 -19.49 -5.24 3.43
C LYS A 190 -20.25 -4.27 4.35
N GLU A 191 -20.67 -4.71 5.52
CA GLU A 191 -21.28 -3.82 6.52
C GLU A 191 -20.24 -2.86 7.14
N TYR A 192 -18.98 -3.00 6.76
CA TYR A 192 -17.86 -2.34 7.41
C TYR A 192 -17.13 -1.30 6.52
N HIS A 193 -17.54 -1.18 5.25
CA HIS A 193 -17.00 -0.17 4.31
C HIS A 193 -17.87 1.07 4.20
#